data_f5683e9bf60d521592df20a15c0a6b50
#
_entry.id   f5683e9bf60d521592df20a15c0a6b50
#
_cell.length_a   1.000
_cell.length_b   1.000
_cell.length_c   1.000
_cell.angle_alpha   90.00
_cell.angle_beta   90.00
_cell.angle_gamma   90.00
#
_symmetry.space_group_name_H-M   'P 1'
#
loop_
_entity.id
_entity.type
_entity.pdbx_description
1 polymer ?
#
loop_
_entity_poly.entity_id
_entity_poly.type
_entity_poly.pdbx_seq_one_letter_code
_entity_poly.pdbx_strand_id
1 'polypeptide(L)'
;MPIYLKMPGVTGQTQIEGHKDEMEVQSFQFGAGLAVTSGTSNQERTAGKPSFSEITVTRTSDSATPQLLQKLAGGEVFAGDTIITFPREDKSGLLPLMVVTLTDVILSGLSVSSGGDLPQESVSLNYAAIKVEYTKQKEEGGQEGVAPFGWDLSKNTAVA
;
A
#
# COMPACT_ATOMS: atom_id res chain seq x y z
N MET A 1 -9.94 -8.99 -8.86
CA MET A 1 -10.54 -8.62 -7.57
C MET A 1 -10.07 -7.24 -7.18
N PRO A 2 -10.94 -6.38 -6.66
CA PRO A 2 -10.54 -5.02 -6.28
C PRO A 2 -9.61 -5.03 -5.07
N ILE A 3 -8.75 -4.04 -5.03
CA ILE A 3 -7.87 -3.76 -3.89
C ILE A 3 -8.52 -2.60 -3.13
N TYR A 4 -8.53 -2.65 -1.81
CA TYR A 4 -9.13 -1.61 -1.00
C TYR A 4 -8.07 -0.80 -0.28
N LEU A 5 -8.21 0.52 -0.34
CA LEU A 5 -7.31 1.48 0.28
C LEU A 5 -8.08 2.31 1.29
N LYS A 6 -7.62 2.27 2.54
CA LYS A 6 -8.17 3.07 3.63
C LYS A 6 -7.13 4.07 4.10
N MET A 7 -7.46 5.34 4.00
CA MET A 7 -6.59 6.43 4.47
C MET A 7 -7.31 7.25 5.54
N PRO A 8 -6.63 7.63 6.63
CA PRO A 8 -7.25 8.47 7.66
C PRO A 8 -7.72 9.81 7.08
N GLY A 9 -8.94 10.20 7.38
CA GLY A 9 -9.51 11.47 6.93
C GLY A 9 -9.93 11.53 5.47
N VAL A 10 -9.90 10.41 4.75
CA VAL A 10 -10.38 10.31 3.36
C VAL A 10 -11.52 9.31 3.31
N THR A 11 -12.65 9.74 2.74
CA THR A 11 -13.83 8.88 2.59
C THR A 11 -14.00 8.51 1.13
N GLY A 12 -13.95 7.21 0.84
CA GLY A 12 -14.23 6.68 -0.49
C GLY A 12 -15.69 6.31 -0.68
N GLN A 13 -15.97 5.57 -1.73
CA GLN A 13 -17.35 5.24 -2.12
C GLN A 13 -17.69 3.74 -2.07
N THR A 14 -16.81 2.92 -1.52
CA THR A 14 -17.05 1.48 -1.43
C THR A 14 -18.16 1.17 -0.45
N GLN A 15 -19.09 0.30 -0.86
CA GLN A 15 -20.20 -0.17 -0.03
C GLN A 15 -20.03 -1.62 0.43
N ILE A 16 -18.92 -2.24 0.08
CA ILE A 16 -18.65 -3.64 0.41
C ILE A 16 -18.51 -3.79 1.93
N GLU A 17 -19.16 -4.80 2.48
CA GLU A 17 -19.11 -5.10 3.91
C GLU A 17 -17.68 -5.34 4.37
N GLY A 18 -17.29 -4.67 5.44
CA GLY A 18 -15.92 -4.70 5.95
C GLY A 18 -14.99 -3.68 5.32
N HIS A 19 -15.37 -3.08 4.19
CA HIS A 19 -14.58 -2.09 3.47
C HIS A 19 -15.37 -0.84 3.11
N LYS A 20 -16.42 -0.56 3.89
CA LYS A 20 -17.27 0.60 3.67
C LYS A 20 -16.48 1.89 3.76
N ASP A 21 -16.76 2.79 2.81
CA ASP A 21 -16.12 4.11 2.71
C ASP A 21 -14.61 4.06 2.43
N GLU A 22 -14.12 2.91 2.04
CA GLU A 22 -12.74 2.78 1.53
C GLU A 22 -12.69 3.11 0.04
N MET A 23 -11.48 3.29 -0.47
CA MET A 23 -11.26 3.53 -1.89
C MET A 23 -10.95 2.21 -2.60
N GLU A 24 -11.58 1.99 -3.73
CA GLU A 24 -11.26 0.86 -4.59
C GLU A 24 -10.08 1.22 -5.49
N VAL A 25 -9.09 0.34 -5.55
CA VAL A 25 -7.85 0.52 -6.30
C VAL A 25 -7.75 -0.58 -7.35
N GLN A 26 -7.33 -0.23 -8.54
CA GLN A 26 -7.23 -1.15 -9.68
C GLN A 26 -5.86 -1.81 -9.80
N SER A 27 -4.81 -1.09 -9.43
CA SER A 27 -3.46 -1.63 -9.46
C SER A 27 -2.62 -1.10 -8.32
N PHE A 28 -1.59 -1.86 -7.99
CA PHE A 28 -0.68 -1.57 -6.89
C PHE A 28 0.74 -1.91 -7.33
N GLN A 29 1.68 -1.03 -7.01
CA GLN A 29 3.09 -1.25 -7.31
C GLN A 29 3.94 -0.88 -6.11
N PHE A 30 4.85 -1.77 -5.77
CA PHE A 30 5.78 -1.60 -4.66
C PHE A 30 7.04 -2.41 -4.94
N GLY A 31 8.17 -1.91 -4.50
CA GLY A 31 9.43 -2.63 -4.64
C GLY A 31 10.44 -2.19 -3.60
N ALA A 32 11.42 -3.05 -3.38
CA ALA A 32 12.53 -2.79 -2.49
C ALA A 32 13.82 -3.25 -3.15
N GLY A 33 14.90 -2.54 -2.88
CA GLY A 33 16.19 -2.87 -3.44
C GLY A 33 17.28 -2.77 -2.37
N LEU A 34 18.36 -3.51 -2.60
CA LEU A 34 19.53 -3.49 -1.73
C LEU A 34 20.76 -3.33 -2.61
N ALA A 35 21.55 -2.29 -2.34
CA ALA A 35 22.82 -2.11 -3.01
C ALA A 35 23.82 -3.15 -2.48
N VAL A 36 24.36 -3.97 -3.36
CA VAL A 36 25.36 -4.97 -3.04
C VAL A 36 26.63 -4.63 -3.79
N THR A 37 27.72 -4.38 -3.07
CA THR A 37 29.04 -4.21 -3.66
C THR A 37 29.80 -5.53 -3.58
N SER A 38 30.22 -6.02 -4.73
CA SER A 38 31.13 -7.16 -4.79
C SER A 38 32.49 -6.67 -5.25
N GLY A 39 33.50 -6.84 -4.39
CA GLY A 39 34.87 -6.55 -4.76
C GLY A 39 35.39 -7.59 -5.76
N THR A 40 36.08 -7.13 -6.79
CA THR A 40 36.65 -8.02 -7.81
C THR A 40 37.86 -8.81 -7.34
N SER A 41 38.47 -8.40 -6.22
CA SER A 41 39.70 -9.01 -5.70
C SER A 41 39.53 -9.86 -4.46
N ASN A 42 38.45 -9.65 -3.70
CA ASN A 42 38.23 -10.34 -2.44
C ASN A 42 36.79 -10.79 -2.36
N GLN A 43 36.33 -11.78 -2.73
CA GLN A 43 35.00 -12.42 -2.59
C GLN A 43 34.06 -11.85 -1.51
N GLU A 44 34.35 -10.66 -0.98
CA GLU A 44 33.54 -10.00 0.02
C GLU A 44 32.36 -9.27 -0.64
N ARG A 45 31.16 -9.64 -0.22
CA ARG A 45 29.93 -8.94 -0.59
C ARG A 45 29.53 -8.06 0.57
N THR A 46 29.42 -6.76 0.31
CA THR A 46 28.93 -5.82 1.32
C THR A 46 27.56 -5.34 0.92
N ALA A 47 26.60 -5.55 1.82
CA ALA A 47 25.24 -5.06 1.64
C ALA A 47 25.15 -3.62 2.17
N GLY A 48 24.56 -2.74 1.35
CA GLY A 48 24.27 -1.36 1.75
C GLY A 48 22.94 -1.25 2.49
N LYS A 49 22.45 -0.02 2.60
CA LYS A 49 21.15 0.26 3.19
C LYS A 49 20.03 -0.14 2.21
N PRO A 50 18.98 -0.82 2.66
CA PRO A 50 17.84 -1.12 1.79
C PRO A 50 17.10 0.15 1.38
N SER A 51 16.63 0.19 0.15
CA SER A 51 15.79 1.26 -0.37
C SER A 51 14.43 0.71 -0.73
N PHE A 52 13.39 1.39 -0.28
CA PHE A 52 12.01 1.03 -0.57
C PHE A 52 11.42 2.06 -1.51
N SER A 53 10.80 1.61 -2.59
CA SER A 53 10.13 2.51 -3.52
C SER A 53 8.85 3.06 -2.91
N GLU A 54 8.41 4.21 -3.41
CA GLU A 54 7.08 4.70 -3.09
C GLU A 54 6.04 3.70 -3.60
N ILE A 55 4.91 3.65 -2.92
CA ILE A 55 3.80 2.83 -3.38
C ILE A 55 2.98 3.66 -4.37
N THR A 56 2.77 3.11 -5.55
CA THR A 56 1.94 3.73 -6.57
C THR A 56 0.68 2.89 -6.77
N VAL A 57 -0.47 3.53 -6.68
CA VAL A 57 -1.76 2.89 -6.91
C VAL A 57 -2.49 3.62 -8.04
N THR A 58 -3.22 2.87 -8.86
CA THR A 58 -4.09 3.46 -9.87
C THR A 58 -5.55 3.15 -9.54
N ARG A 59 -6.40 4.11 -9.78
CA ARG A 59 -7.82 3.99 -9.46
C ARG A 59 -8.66 4.87 -10.37
N THR A 60 -9.94 4.61 -10.42
CA THR A 60 -10.90 5.50 -11.07
C THR A 60 -11.22 6.65 -10.12
N SER A 61 -11.23 7.88 -10.63
CA SER A 61 -11.56 9.05 -9.82
C SER A 61 -12.97 8.99 -9.27
N ASP A 62 -13.14 9.44 -8.02
CA ASP A 62 -14.43 9.48 -7.34
C ASP A 62 -14.46 10.69 -6.38
N SER A 63 -15.37 10.67 -5.41
CA SER A 63 -15.49 11.74 -4.41
C SER A 63 -14.27 11.88 -3.50
N ALA A 64 -13.38 10.90 -3.45
CA ALA A 64 -12.15 10.98 -2.68
C ALA A 64 -11.07 11.80 -3.40
N THR A 65 -11.15 11.97 -4.71
CA THR A 65 -10.14 12.69 -5.50
C THR A 65 -9.90 14.12 -5.00
N PRO A 66 -10.93 14.97 -4.77
CA PRO A 66 -10.70 16.30 -4.20
C PRO A 66 -10.07 16.27 -2.82
N GLN A 67 -10.43 15.28 -1.99
CA GLN A 67 -9.85 15.12 -0.66
C GLN A 67 -8.36 14.81 -0.73
N LEU A 68 -7.97 13.93 -1.66
CA LEU A 68 -6.57 13.57 -1.88
C LEU A 68 -5.78 14.77 -2.41
N LEU A 69 -6.34 15.52 -3.35
CA LEU A 69 -5.71 16.74 -3.87
C LEU A 69 -5.50 17.78 -2.78
N GLN A 70 -6.47 17.95 -1.89
CA GLN A 70 -6.38 18.88 -0.78
C GLN A 70 -5.24 18.49 0.17
N LYS A 71 -5.13 17.23 0.49
CA LYS A 71 -4.06 16.70 1.36
C LYS A 71 -2.68 16.84 0.70
N LEU A 72 -2.60 16.55 -0.60
CA LEU A 72 -1.35 16.69 -1.33
C LEU A 72 -0.90 18.15 -1.42
N ALA A 73 -1.80 19.05 -1.77
CA ALA A 73 -1.49 20.47 -1.89
C ALA A 73 -1.05 21.08 -0.55
N GLY A 74 -1.64 20.62 0.54
CA GLY A 74 -1.25 21.04 1.88
C GLY A 74 0.02 20.41 2.40
N GLY A 75 0.54 19.39 1.71
CA GLY A 75 1.71 18.65 2.19
C GLY A 75 1.46 17.94 3.51
N GLU A 76 0.23 17.55 3.77
CA GLU A 76 -0.18 17.00 5.06
C GLU A 76 0.26 15.54 5.25
N VAL A 77 0.72 15.23 6.46
CA VAL A 77 0.96 13.86 6.89
C VAL A 77 -0.38 13.27 7.33
N PHE A 78 -0.70 12.08 6.83
CA PHE A 78 -1.89 11.36 7.28
C PHE A 78 -1.61 10.77 8.66
N ALA A 79 -2.23 11.34 9.68
CA ALA A 79 -2.09 10.85 11.05
C ALA A 79 -2.78 9.49 11.18
N GLY A 80 -2.02 8.47 11.58
CA GLY A 80 -2.50 7.11 11.70
C GLY A 80 -2.03 6.22 10.56
N ASP A 81 -2.64 5.05 10.46
CA ASP A 81 -2.23 4.04 9.50
C ASP A 81 -3.04 4.10 8.21
N THR A 82 -2.34 4.03 7.09
CA THR A 82 -2.92 3.80 5.77
C THR A 82 -2.87 2.30 5.50
N ILE A 83 -4.01 1.71 5.19
CA ILE A 83 -4.14 0.27 5.05
C ILE A 83 -4.57 -0.07 3.63
N ILE A 84 -3.81 -0.96 2.99
CA ILE A 84 -4.12 -1.49 1.66
C ILE A 84 -4.42 -2.97 1.82
N THR A 85 -5.63 -3.36 1.48
CA THR A 85 -6.10 -4.74 1.65
C THR A 85 -6.28 -5.39 0.30
N PHE A 86 -5.65 -6.55 0.13
CA PHE A 86 -5.83 -7.44 -1.02
C PHE A 86 -6.77 -8.55 -0.58
N PRO A 87 -8.05 -8.47 -0.92
CA PRO A 87 -9.00 -9.46 -0.46
C PRO A 87 -8.99 -10.71 -1.35
N ARG A 88 -9.45 -11.80 -0.78
CA ARG A 88 -9.72 -13.04 -1.50
C ARG A 88 -11.10 -13.55 -1.11
N GLU A 89 -11.86 -14.02 -2.08
CA GLU A 89 -13.15 -14.63 -1.83
C GLU A 89 -12.98 -16.06 -1.35
N ASP A 90 -13.71 -16.38 -0.30
CA ASP A 90 -13.84 -17.72 0.23
C ASP A 90 -15.33 -18.00 0.49
N LYS A 91 -15.65 -19.24 0.83
CA LYS A 91 -17.02 -19.66 1.19
C LYS A 91 -17.60 -18.85 2.34
N SER A 92 -16.75 -18.29 3.20
CA SER A 92 -17.13 -17.46 4.35
C SER A 92 -17.25 -15.97 4.02
N GLY A 93 -16.96 -15.56 2.79
CA GLY A 93 -16.96 -14.15 2.37
C GLY A 93 -15.58 -13.66 1.96
N LEU A 94 -15.36 -12.35 2.08
CA LEU A 94 -14.06 -11.74 1.75
C LEU A 94 -13.10 -11.91 2.92
N LEU A 95 -11.95 -12.51 2.65
CA LEU A 95 -10.85 -12.64 3.61
C LEU A 95 -9.65 -11.83 3.15
N PRO A 96 -8.90 -11.19 4.06
CA PRO A 96 -7.67 -10.49 3.68
C PRO A 96 -6.59 -11.53 3.31
N LEU A 97 -6.13 -11.48 2.07
CA LEU A 97 -4.99 -12.30 1.62
C LEU A 97 -3.68 -11.64 2.03
N MET A 98 -3.53 -10.37 1.71
CA MET A 98 -2.38 -9.57 2.06
C MET A 98 -2.85 -8.20 2.54
N VAL A 99 -2.24 -7.71 3.60
CA VAL A 99 -2.52 -6.37 4.14
C VAL A 99 -1.21 -5.61 4.23
N VAL A 100 -1.18 -4.43 3.62
CA VAL A 100 -0.05 -3.51 3.71
C VAL A 100 -0.46 -2.34 4.58
N THR A 101 0.26 -2.12 5.67
CA THR A 101 0.03 -1.01 6.58
C THR A 101 1.18 -0.03 6.48
N LEU A 102 0.86 1.23 6.22
CA LEU A 102 1.84 2.31 6.07
C LEU A 102 1.64 3.32 7.19
N THR A 103 2.74 3.78 7.77
CA THR A 103 2.74 4.75 8.86
C THR A 103 3.22 6.11 8.34
N ASP A 104 2.56 7.18 8.78
CA ASP A 104 2.90 8.56 8.45
C ASP A 104 3.04 8.79 6.94
N VAL A 105 1.98 8.53 6.22
CA VAL A 105 1.93 8.68 4.76
C VAL A 105 1.83 10.14 4.36
N ILE A 106 2.62 10.50 3.35
CA ILE A 106 2.51 11.77 2.64
C ILE A 106 2.30 11.44 1.16
N LEU A 107 1.33 12.10 0.55
CA LEU A 107 1.14 11.96 -0.89
C LEU A 107 2.24 12.72 -1.62
N SER A 108 3.01 12.03 -2.44
CA SER A 108 4.10 12.63 -3.22
C SER A 108 3.70 12.95 -4.65
N GLY A 109 2.61 12.37 -5.14
CA GLY A 109 2.13 12.66 -6.48
C GLY A 109 0.71 12.16 -6.68
N LEU A 110 -0.02 12.89 -7.51
CA LEU A 110 -1.33 12.49 -7.98
C LEU A 110 -1.51 13.03 -9.38
N SER A 111 -1.75 12.16 -10.34
CA SER A 111 -2.01 12.53 -11.73
C SER A 111 -3.35 11.97 -12.17
N VAL A 112 -4.12 12.78 -12.88
CA VAL A 112 -5.43 12.43 -13.39
C VAL A 112 -5.41 12.49 -14.90
N SER A 113 -5.91 11.45 -15.55
CA SER A 113 -6.02 11.41 -17.01
C SER A 113 -7.37 10.84 -17.44
N SER A 114 -7.85 11.28 -18.59
CA SER A 114 -9.10 10.79 -19.15
C SER A 114 -9.04 10.82 -20.67
N GLY A 115 -9.51 9.77 -21.29
CA GLY A 115 -9.65 9.68 -22.74
C GLY A 115 -11.08 9.83 -23.22
N GLY A 116 -11.97 10.37 -22.37
CA GLY A 116 -13.39 10.55 -22.70
C GLY A 116 -14.34 9.71 -21.83
N ASP A 117 -13.80 8.71 -21.15
CA ASP A 117 -14.51 7.93 -20.13
C ASP A 117 -14.25 8.49 -18.73
N LEU A 118 -14.60 7.72 -17.70
CA LEU A 118 -14.31 8.09 -16.33
C LEU A 118 -12.82 8.36 -16.15
N PRO A 119 -12.44 9.47 -15.49
CA PRO A 119 -11.04 9.76 -15.26
C PRO A 119 -10.35 8.67 -14.44
N GLN A 120 -9.11 8.39 -14.81
CA GLN A 120 -8.23 7.49 -14.07
C GLN A 120 -7.18 8.33 -13.35
N GLU A 121 -6.79 7.91 -12.18
CA GLU A 121 -5.75 8.60 -11.42
C GLU A 121 -4.69 7.65 -10.91
N SER A 122 -3.47 8.19 -10.80
CA SER A 122 -2.33 7.51 -10.23
C SER A 122 -1.89 8.28 -9.00
N VAL A 123 -1.78 7.59 -7.88
CA VAL A 123 -1.44 8.19 -6.59
C VAL A 123 -0.16 7.56 -6.07
N SER A 124 0.81 8.38 -5.69
CA SER A 124 2.07 7.93 -5.10
C SER A 124 2.10 8.23 -3.62
N LEU A 125 2.38 7.20 -2.84
CA LEU A 125 2.39 7.24 -1.38
C LEU A 125 3.83 7.10 -0.87
N ASN A 126 4.28 8.12 -0.13
CA ASN A 126 5.53 8.06 0.62
C ASN A 126 5.20 7.72 2.08
N TYR A 127 6.00 6.93 2.73
CA TYR A 127 5.71 6.43 4.07
C TYR A 127 6.97 6.37 4.93
N ALA A 128 6.80 6.47 6.26
CA ALA A 128 7.89 6.37 7.21
C ALA A 128 8.16 4.93 7.63
N ALA A 129 7.13 4.10 7.66
CA ALA A 129 7.25 2.69 8.01
C ALA A 129 6.25 1.87 7.20
N ILE A 130 6.61 0.62 6.94
CA ILE A 130 5.77 -0.31 6.20
C ILE A 130 5.66 -1.64 6.96
N LYS A 131 4.46 -2.20 6.96
CA LYS A 131 4.21 -3.53 7.48
C LYS A 131 3.41 -4.30 6.43
N VAL A 132 3.85 -5.50 6.12
CA VAL A 132 3.18 -6.39 5.18
C VAL A 132 2.82 -7.68 5.91
N GLU A 133 1.55 -8.05 5.86
CA GLU A 133 1.05 -9.27 6.44
C GLU A 133 0.40 -10.12 5.35
N TYR A 134 0.86 -11.34 5.20
CA TYR A 134 0.29 -12.30 4.25
C TYR A 134 -0.38 -13.42 5.03
N THR A 135 -1.65 -13.69 4.71
CA THR A 135 -2.44 -14.74 5.37
C THR A 135 -2.48 -15.96 4.48
N LYS A 136 -1.93 -17.07 4.98
CA LYS A 136 -1.98 -18.34 4.29
C LYS A 136 -3.39 -18.93 4.41
N GLN A 137 -3.94 -19.42 3.30
CA GLN A 137 -5.22 -20.11 3.28
C GLN A 137 -5.06 -21.59 3.51
N LYS A 138 -6.04 -22.20 4.19
CA LYS A 138 -6.18 -23.66 4.26
C LYS A 138 -6.80 -24.19 2.98
N GLU A 139 -6.47 -25.40 2.61
CA GLU A 139 -7.08 -26.09 1.46
C GLU A 139 -8.60 -26.24 1.61
N GLU A 140 -9.07 -26.37 2.83
CA GLU A 140 -10.49 -26.54 3.17
C GLU A 140 -11.23 -25.22 3.33
N GLY A 141 -10.54 -24.09 3.18
CA GLY A 141 -11.07 -22.75 3.43
C GLY A 141 -10.68 -22.22 4.80
N GLY A 142 -10.71 -20.89 4.96
CA GLY A 142 -10.30 -20.21 6.17
C GLY A 142 -8.83 -19.84 6.22
N GLN A 143 -8.40 -19.29 7.35
CA GLN A 143 -7.04 -18.78 7.54
C GLN A 143 -6.20 -19.80 8.28
N GLU A 144 -4.98 -20.03 7.82
CA GLU A 144 -4.04 -20.93 8.47
C GLU A 144 -2.99 -20.20 9.31
N GLY A 145 -2.63 -19.02 8.95
CA GLY A 145 -1.63 -18.26 9.69
C GLY A 145 -1.23 -17.00 8.96
N VAL A 146 -0.57 -16.09 9.67
CA VAL A 146 -0.14 -14.81 9.13
C VAL A 146 1.38 -14.75 9.16
N ALA A 147 1.98 -14.42 8.01
CA ALA A 147 3.41 -14.16 7.89
C ALA A 147 3.62 -12.66 7.90
N PRO A 148 4.19 -12.08 8.97
CA PRO A 148 4.39 -10.65 9.07
C PRO A 148 5.77 -10.21 8.58
N PHE A 149 5.83 -9.00 8.04
CA PHE A 149 7.06 -8.27 7.77
C PHE A 149 6.85 -6.81 8.16
N GLY A 150 7.85 -6.18 8.75
CA GLY A 150 7.79 -4.75 9.05
C GLY A 150 9.15 -4.11 9.00
N TRP A 151 9.20 -2.87 8.52
CA TRP A 151 10.43 -2.09 8.42
C TRP A 151 10.16 -0.62 8.68
N ASP A 152 10.97 -0.04 9.56
CA ASP A 152 10.94 1.40 9.83
C ASP A 152 12.06 2.07 9.04
N LEU A 153 11.69 2.88 8.06
CA LEU A 153 12.64 3.55 7.17
C LEU A 153 13.42 4.65 7.90
N SER A 154 12.78 5.33 8.85
CA SER A 154 13.45 6.40 9.60
C SER A 154 14.52 5.88 10.53
N LYS A 155 14.30 4.72 11.13
CA LYS A 155 15.26 4.06 12.03
C LYS A 155 16.14 3.03 11.34
N ASN A 156 15.77 2.64 10.11
CA ASN A 156 16.43 1.58 9.33
C ASN A 156 16.50 0.25 10.12
N THR A 157 15.39 -0.10 10.76
CA THR A 157 15.29 -1.31 11.58
C THR A 157 13.99 -2.07 11.30
N ALA A 158 14.04 -3.39 11.53
CA ALA A 158 12.84 -4.21 11.46
C ALA A 158 11.86 -3.80 12.57
N VAL A 159 10.57 -3.86 12.24
CA VAL A 159 9.46 -3.65 13.17
C VAL A 159 8.65 -4.92 13.20
N ALA A 160 8.36 -5.39 14.39
CA ALA A 160 7.59 -6.61 14.55
C ALA A 160 6.10 -6.38 14.21
#